data_824d2d8b41724b0ab66fc06d2c2f9849
#
_entry.id   824d2d8b41724b0ab66fc06d2c2f9849
#
_cell.length_a   1.000
_cell.length_b   1.000
_cell.length_c   1.000
_cell.angle_alpha   90.00
_cell.angle_beta   90.00
_cell.angle_gamma   90.00
#
_symmetry.space_group_name_H-M   'P 1'
#
loop_
_entity.id
_entity.type
_entity.pdbx_description
1 polymer ?
#
loop_
_entity_poly.entity_id
_entity_poly.type
_entity_poly.pdbx_seq_one_letter_code
_entity_poly.pdbx_strand_id
1 'polypeptide(L)'
;MDLVHNENYQKILFIDDLILQTLKDIKDIKKSGKLALDSGVTVNFINLNLNVLSYIASLNYFYTKPRLKVNYDFRVNLFSLISDFSLFISPVLLISFGELMDNKSVLNLNPEERFLIIRKLGYLIDLGMYFSKGDSKAIFFLEDIYLKFIVLVKNFIDFKNLSKNLVIDSPFYKVQLAHLIKSLDLLEEGAFLLRSRYEVNGAYGLSEQILGYIQAGKTLATVTSQKAIAEKFAKFYEVWSVKFQSDLSRSR
;
A
#
# COMPACT_ATOMS: atom_id res chain seq x y z
N MET A 1 39.34 7.90 -23.64
CA MET A 1 38.91 6.64 -22.99
C MET A 1 37.52 6.33 -23.53
N ASP A 2 37.42 5.40 -24.49
CA ASP A 2 36.18 5.11 -25.20
C ASP A 2 35.15 4.48 -24.28
N LEU A 3 34.14 5.26 -23.91
CA LEU A 3 33.01 4.85 -23.07
C LEU A 3 32.19 3.66 -23.66
N VAL A 4 32.39 3.42 -24.96
CA VAL A 4 31.63 2.37 -25.70
C VAL A 4 32.12 0.95 -25.35
N HIS A 5 33.32 0.79 -24.84
CA HIS A 5 33.90 -0.52 -24.50
C HIS A 5 33.89 -0.85 -23.01
N ASN A 6 33.28 0.00 -22.19
CA ASN A 6 33.12 -0.28 -20.76
C ASN A 6 31.95 -1.21 -20.55
N GLU A 7 32.19 -2.40 -20.04
CA GLU A 7 31.13 -3.41 -19.75
C GLU A 7 30.00 -2.85 -18.90
N ASN A 8 30.28 -1.95 -17.97
CA ASN A 8 29.27 -1.30 -17.16
C ASN A 8 28.38 -0.35 -17.96
N TYR A 9 28.93 0.33 -18.98
CA TYR A 9 28.15 1.20 -19.85
C TYR A 9 27.17 0.41 -20.70
N GLN A 10 27.55 -0.75 -21.21
CA GLN A 10 26.66 -1.64 -21.97
C GLN A 10 25.53 -2.19 -21.08
N LYS A 11 25.83 -2.55 -19.82
CA LYS A 11 24.83 -2.94 -18.84
C LYS A 11 23.83 -1.82 -18.54
N ILE A 12 24.29 -0.58 -18.43
CA ILE A 12 23.45 0.60 -18.23
C ILE A 12 22.51 0.81 -19.41
N LEU A 13 23.00 0.76 -20.64
CA LEU A 13 22.17 0.89 -21.85
C LEU A 13 21.11 -0.22 -21.94
N PHE A 14 21.49 -1.44 -21.60
CA PHE A 14 20.55 -2.57 -21.56
C PHE A 14 19.43 -2.37 -20.54
N ILE A 15 19.76 -1.89 -19.34
CA ILE A 15 18.75 -1.59 -18.30
C ILE A 15 17.86 -0.44 -18.75
N ASP A 16 18.42 0.59 -19.42
CA ASP A 16 17.65 1.72 -19.97
C ASP A 16 16.61 1.24 -21.00
N ASP A 17 17.01 0.35 -21.90
CA ASP A 17 16.10 -0.23 -22.90
C ASP A 17 15.00 -1.09 -22.22
N LEU A 18 15.34 -1.85 -21.18
CA LEU A 18 14.35 -2.62 -20.40
C LEU A 18 13.33 -1.71 -19.72
N ILE A 19 13.75 -0.57 -19.17
CA ILE A 19 12.85 0.41 -18.56
C ILE A 19 11.90 0.97 -19.63
N LEU A 20 12.42 1.40 -20.77
CA LEU A 20 11.60 1.94 -21.88
C LEU A 20 10.56 0.94 -22.35
N GLN A 21 10.95 -0.31 -22.57
CA GLN A 21 10.02 -1.37 -22.99
C GLN A 21 8.96 -1.62 -21.92
N THR A 22 9.37 -1.73 -20.66
CA THR A 22 8.44 -1.99 -19.55
C THR A 22 7.43 -0.84 -19.35
N LEU A 23 7.88 0.41 -19.47
CA LEU A 23 6.99 1.59 -19.45
C LEU A 23 5.98 1.60 -20.59
N LYS A 24 6.38 1.11 -21.77
CA LYS A 24 5.47 0.93 -22.91
C LYS A 24 4.40 -0.12 -22.58
N ASP A 25 4.80 -1.27 -22.05
CA ASP A 25 3.88 -2.35 -21.68
C ASP A 25 2.88 -1.88 -20.61
N ILE A 26 3.32 -1.13 -19.60
CA ILE A 26 2.47 -0.49 -18.59
C ILE A 26 1.43 0.43 -19.26
N LYS A 27 1.88 1.26 -20.21
CA LYS A 27 1.00 2.18 -20.95
C LYS A 27 -0.06 1.43 -21.76
N ASP A 28 0.31 0.32 -22.37
CA ASP A 28 -0.60 -0.50 -23.18
C ASP A 28 -1.64 -1.22 -22.31
N ILE A 29 -1.23 -1.71 -21.13
CA ILE A 29 -2.17 -2.25 -20.13
C ILE A 29 -3.18 -1.19 -19.68
N LYS A 30 -2.74 0.03 -19.37
CA LYS A 30 -3.64 1.13 -19.00
C LYS A 30 -4.68 1.42 -20.08
N LYS A 31 -4.25 1.45 -21.34
CA LYS A 31 -5.14 1.71 -22.47
C LYS A 31 -6.14 0.58 -22.72
N SER A 32 -5.84 -0.64 -22.31
CA SER A 32 -6.71 -1.80 -22.53
C SER A 32 -8.04 -1.74 -21.75
N GLY A 33 -8.15 -0.90 -20.72
CA GLY A 33 -9.32 -0.82 -19.84
C GLY A 33 -9.57 -2.07 -18.98
N LYS A 34 -8.67 -3.07 -19.02
CA LYS A 34 -8.81 -4.35 -18.30
C LYS A 34 -8.26 -4.31 -16.86
N LEU A 35 -7.59 -3.22 -16.51
CA LEU A 35 -7.07 -3.04 -15.13
C LEU A 35 -8.24 -3.08 -14.15
N ALA A 36 -8.10 -3.78 -13.03
CA ALA A 36 -9.14 -4.03 -12.03
C ALA A 36 -10.27 -4.99 -12.42
N LEU A 37 -10.41 -5.35 -13.70
CA LEU A 37 -11.40 -6.32 -14.17
C LEU A 37 -10.85 -7.73 -14.31
N ASP A 38 -9.54 -7.82 -14.55
CA ASP A 38 -8.81 -9.07 -14.78
C ASP A 38 -7.65 -9.16 -13.78
N SER A 39 -7.67 -10.19 -12.94
CA SER A 39 -6.66 -10.41 -11.90
C SER A 39 -5.26 -10.63 -12.48
N GLY A 40 -5.17 -11.38 -13.58
CA GLY A 40 -3.90 -11.62 -14.27
C GLY A 40 -3.30 -10.33 -14.84
N VAL A 41 -4.11 -9.48 -15.44
CA VAL A 41 -3.70 -8.15 -15.94
C VAL A 41 -3.25 -7.26 -14.78
N THR A 42 -3.96 -7.31 -13.65
CA THR A 42 -3.61 -6.53 -12.46
C THR A 42 -2.28 -6.96 -11.86
N VAL A 43 -2.08 -8.27 -11.68
CA VAL A 43 -0.82 -8.82 -11.15
C VAL A 43 0.33 -8.51 -12.09
N ASN A 44 0.12 -8.62 -13.42
CA ASN A 44 1.14 -8.25 -14.40
C ASN A 44 1.48 -6.76 -14.33
N PHE A 45 0.49 -5.89 -14.26
CA PHE A 45 0.69 -4.44 -14.10
C PHE A 45 1.55 -4.11 -12.87
N ILE A 46 1.28 -4.73 -11.73
CA ILE A 46 2.05 -4.55 -10.49
C ILE A 46 3.49 -5.05 -10.69
N ASN A 47 3.67 -6.22 -11.30
CA ASN A 47 4.99 -6.77 -11.58
C ASN A 47 5.83 -5.86 -12.48
N LEU A 48 5.23 -5.34 -13.56
CA LEU A 48 5.92 -4.41 -14.46
C LEU A 48 6.37 -3.14 -13.73
N ASN A 49 5.50 -2.59 -12.88
CA ASN A 49 5.85 -1.42 -12.06
C ASN A 49 7.00 -1.72 -11.08
N LEU A 50 6.99 -2.89 -10.43
CA LEU A 50 8.10 -3.35 -9.57
C LEU A 50 9.40 -3.50 -10.36
N ASN A 51 9.33 -4.04 -11.57
CA ASN A 51 10.50 -4.19 -12.44
C ASN A 51 11.10 -2.83 -12.79
N VAL A 52 10.28 -1.86 -13.21
CA VAL A 52 10.76 -0.49 -13.50
C VAL A 52 11.50 0.09 -12.29
N LEU A 53 10.90 0.00 -11.09
CA LEU A 53 11.52 0.53 -9.89
C LEU A 53 12.83 -0.21 -9.53
N SER A 54 12.87 -1.52 -9.71
CA SER A 54 14.08 -2.32 -9.50
C SER A 54 15.19 -1.95 -10.50
N TYR A 55 14.83 -1.71 -11.77
CA TYR A 55 15.78 -1.26 -12.78
C TYR A 55 16.32 0.14 -12.49
N ILE A 56 15.45 1.07 -12.09
CA ILE A 56 15.87 2.42 -11.69
C ILE A 56 16.81 2.36 -10.46
N ALA A 57 16.50 1.52 -9.46
CA ALA A 57 17.36 1.31 -8.31
C ALA A 57 18.73 0.73 -8.72
N SER A 58 18.74 -0.22 -9.65
CA SER A 58 19.97 -0.80 -10.19
C SER A 58 20.79 0.25 -10.95
N LEU A 59 20.15 1.09 -11.77
CA LEU A 59 20.84 2.21 -12.41
C LEU A 59 21.48 3.14 -11.38
N ASN A 60 20.77 3.51 -10.34
CA ASN A 60 21.30 4.39 -9.28
C ASN A 60 22.52 3.78 -8.56
N TYR A 61 22.59 2.46 -8.45
CA TYR A 61 23.76 1.77 -7.88
C TYR A 61 25.00 1.84 -8.79
N PHE A 62 24.81 1.71 -10.11
CA PHE A 62 25.92 1.74 -11.08
C PHE A 62 26.36 3.16 -11.48
N TYR A 63 25.73 4.19 -10.91
CA TYR A 63 25.75 5.53 -11.46
C TYR A 63 26.66 6.52 -10.73
N THR A 64 27.63 7.06 -11.49
CA THR A 64 28.29 8.33 -11.17
C THR A 64 28.19 9.37 -12.29
N LYS A 65 27.28 9.31 -13.22
CA LYS A 65 26.96 10.25 -14.33
C LYS A 65 27.20 9.75 -15.77
N PRO A 66 26.42 8.88 -16.36
CA PRO A 66 26.27 8.88 -17.80
C PRO A 66 25.12 9.76 -18.27
N ARG A 67 25.16 10.24 -19.49
CA ARG A 67 24.02 10.87 -20.17
C ARG A 67 23.08 9.77 -20.62
N LEU A 68 22.02 9.50 -19.85
CA LEU A 68 20.95 8.60 -20.25
C LEU A 68 19.96 9.31 -21.16
N LYS A 69 19.29 8.52 -22.01
CA LYS A 69 18.26 9.00 -22.92
C LYS A 69 17.03 9.54 -22.19
N VAL A 70 16.81 9.11 -20.95
CA VAL A 70 15.68 9.53 -20.11
C VAL A 70 16.19 9.97 -18.74
N ASN A 71 15.66 11.07 -18.26
CA ASN A 71 15.96 11.54 -16.91
C ASN A 71 15.12 10.71 -15.93
N TYR A 72 15.70 9.64 -15.40
CA TYR A 72 15.05 8.77 -14.42
C TYR A 72 15.10 9.40 -13.03
N ASP A 73 14.21 10.35 -12.78
CA ASP A 73 13.90 10.70 -11.41
C ASP A 73 13.01 9.60 -10.83
N PHE A 74 13.58 8.76 -9.97
CA PHE A 74 12.86 7.71 -9.27
C PHE A 74 11.57 8.24 -8.63
N ARG A 75 11.61 9.46 -8.07
CA ARG A 75 10.45 10.09 -7.42
C ARG A 75 9.34 10.36 -8.41
N VAL A 76 9.64 10.97 -9.55
CA VAL A 76 8.63 11.26 -10.60
C VAL A 76 7.97 9.99 -11.10
N ASN A 77 8.75 8.94 -11.35
CA ASN A 77 8.21 7.66 -11.79
C ASN A 77 7.38 6.99 -10.69
N LEU A 78 7.85 7.02 -9.45
CA LEU A 78 7.11 6.51 -8.30
C LEU A 78 5.77 7.23 -8.14
N PHE A 79 5.76 8.57 -8.17
CA PHE A 79 4.52 9.35 -8.07
C PHE A 79 3.56 9.06 -9.21
N SER A 80 4.05 8.92 -10.44
CA SER A 80 3.21 8.52 -11.57
C SER A 80 2.60 7.13 -11.35
N LEU A 81 3.41 6.16 -10.94
CA LEU A 81 2.98 4.79 -10.69
C LEU A 81 1.96 4.71 -9.54
N ILE A 82 2.18 5.46 -8.47
CA ILE A 82 1.27 5.52 -7.33
C ILE A 82 -0.01 6.26 -7.68
N SER A 83 0.05 7.33 -8.49
CA SER A 83 -1.13 8.02 -9.01
C SER A 83 -1.98 7.06 -9.85
N ASP A 84 -1.37 6.32 -10.75
CA ASP A 84 -2.04 5.30 -11.54
C ASP A 84 -2.64 4.19 -10.66
N PHE A 85 -1.93 3.86 -9.60
CA PHE A 85 -2.37 2.91 -8.61
C PHE A 85 -3.53 3.42 -7.75
N SER A 86 -3.57 4.72 -7.44
CA SER A 86 -4.68 5.33 -6.70
C SER A 86 -6.00 5.26 -7.46
N LEU A 87 -5.97 5.32 -8.79
CA LEU A 87 -7.14 5.08 -9.64
C LEU A 87 -7.66 3.64 -9.52
N PHE A 88 -6.75 2.67 -9.38
CA PHE A 88 -7.10 1.28 -9.13
C PHE A 88 -7.64 1.05 -7.71
N ILE A 89 -7.06 1.74 -6.72
CA ILE A 89 -7.47 1.68 -5.31
C ILE A 89 -8.82 2.36 -5.07
N SER A 90 -9.16 3.40 -5.85
CA SER A 90 -10.35 4.23 -5.63
C SER A 90 -11.65 3.42 -5.47
N PRO A 91 -11.97 2.43 -6.30
CA PRO A 91 -13.16 1.60 -6.11
C PRO A 91 -13.16 0.80 -4.80
N VAL A 92 -11.98 0.43 -4.30
CA VAL A 92 -11.81 -0.34 -3.05
C VAL A 92 -12.01 0.54 -1.82
N LEU A 93 -11.67 1.83 -1.92
CA LEU A 93 -11.84 2.80 -0.84
C LEU A 93 -13.30 3.19 -0.61
N LEU A 94 -14.20 2.89 -1.55
CA LEU A 94 -15.64 3.13 -1.40
C LEU A 94 -16.29 2.19 -0.37
N ILE A 95 -15.61 1.10 0.03
CA ILE A 95 -16.09 0.24 1.10
C ILE A 95 -15.82 0.96 2.42
N SER A 96 -16.89 1.19 3.18
CA SER A 96 -16.81 1.85 4.48
C SER A 96 -15.79 1.15 5.41
N PHE A 97 -15.08 1.94 6.18
CA PHE A 97 -14.05 1.45 7.10
C PHE A 97 -14.58 0.40 8.10
N GLY A 98 -15.84 0.54 8.52
CA GLY A 98 -16.49 -0.38 9.47
C GLY A 98 -17.06 -1.64 8.84
N GLU A 99 -17.16 -1.71 7.53
CA GLU A 99 -17.79 -2.83 6.85
C GLU A 99 -16.80 -3.97 6.61
N LEU A 100 -17.23 -5.18 6.99
CA LEU A 100 -16.53 -6.43 6.75
C LEU A 100 -17.21 -7.15 5.58
N MET A 101 -17.15 -6.55 4.39
CA MET A 101 -17.74 -7.13 3.18
C MET A 101 -16.69 -7.31 2.10
N ASP A 102 -16.96 -8.31 1.25
CA ASP A 102 -16.11 -8.57 0.10
C ASP A 102 -16.15 -7.45 -0.90
N ASN A 103 -14.98 -7.03 -1.29
CA ASN A 103 -14.82 -6.13 -2.41
C ASN A 103 -15.13 -6.85 -3.72
N LYS A 104 -16.13 -6.34 -4.45
CA LYS A 104 -16.56 -6.90 -5.74
C LYS A 104 -15.44 -6.99 -6.76
N SER A 105 -14.50 -6.06 -6.74
CA SER A 105 -13.36 -6.01 -7.67
C SER A 105 -12.35 -7.13 -7.50
N VAL A 106 -12.37 -7.85 -6.37
CA VAL A 106 -11.42 -8.92 -6.05
C VAL A 106 -12.08 -10.26 -5.75
N LEU A 107 -13.40 -10.39 -5.99
CA LEU A 107 -14.15 -11.63 -5.72
C LEU A 107 -13.56 -12.85 -6.45
N ASN A 108 -13.01 -12.66 -7.63
CA ASN A 108 -12.44 -13.72 -8.45
C ASN A 108 -11.01 -14.12 -8.02
N LEU A 109 -10.41 -13.40 -7.07
CA LEU A 109 -9.09 -13.68 -6.55
C LEU A 109 -9.19 -14.59 -5.33
N ASN A 110 -8.37 -15.64 -5.31
CA ASN A 110 -8.22 -16.46 -4.12
C ASN A 110 -7.38 -15.72 -3.05
N PRO A 111 -7.34 -16.20 -1.79
CA PRO A 111 -6.59 -15.54 -0.71
C PRO A 111 -5.10 -15.35 -0.99
N GLU A 112 -4.46 -16.27 -1.71
CA GLU A 112 -3.02 -16.15 -2.05
C GLU A 112 -2.78 -15.02 -3.04
N GLU A 113 -3.60 -14.93 -4.08
CA GLU A 113 -3.52 -13.86 -5.08
C GLU A 113 -3.77 -12.49 -4.44
N ARG A 114 -4.78 -12.38 -3.57
CA ARG A 114 -5.09 -11.15 -2.82
C ARG A 114 -3.90 -10.72 -1.97
N PHE A 115 -3.32 -11.65 -1.21
CA PHE A 115 -2.20 -11.35 -0.33
C PHE A 115 -0.91 -11.05 -1.09
N LEU A 116 -0.68 -11.71 -2.24
CA LEU A 116 0.46 -11.42 -3.11
C LEU A 116 0.42 -9.98 -3.64
N ILE A 117 -0.76 -9.52 -4.09
CA ILE A 117 -0.96 -8.14 -4.54
C ILE A 117 -0.60 -7.16 -3.41
N ILE A 118 -1.14 -7.38 -2.23
CA ILE A 118 -0.88 -6.52 -1.06
C ILE A 118 0.61 -6.47 -0.72
N ARG A 119 1.29 -7.60 -0.70
CA ARG A 119 2.74 -7.64 -0.41
C ARG A 119 3.55 -6.85 -1.42
N LYS A 120 3.24 -7.00 -2.71
CA LYS A 120 3.94 -6.26 -3.78
C LYS A 120 3.72 -4.77 -3.67
N LEU A 121 2.51 -4.35 -3.30
CA LEU A 121 2.18 -2.94 -3.10
C LEU A 121 2.86 -2.34 -1.89
N GLY A 122 2.82 -3.05 -0.76
CA GLY A 122 3.56 -2.63 0.43
C GLY A 122 5.03 -2.43 0.12
N TYR A 123 5.65 -3.37 -0.59
CA TYR A 123 7.05 -3.25 -1.01
C TYR A 123 7.31 -2.01 -1.89
N LEU A 124 6.40 -1.66 -2.81
CA LEU A 124 6.51 -0.43 -3.61
C LEU A 124 6.47 0.83 -2.76
N ILE A 125 5.59 0.87 -1.77
CA ILE A 125 5.47 2.01 -0.85
C ILE A 125 6.73 2.11 0.01
N ASP A 126 7.23 1.00 0.54
CA ASP A 126 8.47 0.94 1.33
C ASP A 126 9.68 1.44 0.54
N LEU A 127 9.80 1.02 -0.73
CA LEU A 127 10.84 1.54 -1.64
C LEU A 127 10.68 3.05 -1.83
N GLY A 128 9.45 3.52 -2.02
CA GLY A 128 9.16 4.93 -2.15
C GLY A 128 9.60 5.74 -0.94
N MET A 129 9.26 5.28 0.25
CA MET A 129 9.69 5.88 1.51
C MET A 129 11.22 5.90 1.63
N TYR A 130 11.87 4.79 1.31
CA TYR A 130 13.34 4.69 1.35
C TYR A 130 14.03 5.70 0.45
N PHE A 131 13.60 5.83 -0.81
CA PHE A 131 14.21 6.74 -1.78
C PHE A 131 13.81 8.22 -1.59
N SER A 132 12.75 8.49 -0.83
CA SER A 132 12.30 9.85 -0.51
C SER A 132 12.89 10.40 0.79
N LYS A 133 13.83 9.70 1.43
CA LYS A 133 14.50 10.18 2.64
C LYS A 133 15.13 11.55 2.39
N GLY A 134 14.78 12.51 3.26
CA GLY A 134 15.26 13.89 3.15
C GLY A 134 14.33 14.82 2.35
N ASP A 135 13.28 14.30 1.71
CA ASP A 135 12.24 15.11 1.06
C ASP A 135 10.94 15.03 1.86
N SER A 136 10.71 16.00 2.72
CA SER A 136 9.54 16.02 3.61
C SER A 136 8.21 16.07 2.87
N LYS A 137 8.14 16.70 1.69
CA LYS A 137 6.91 16.76 0.88
C LYS A 137 6.60 15.40 0.26
N ALA A 138 7.62 14.72 -0.26
CA ALA A 138 7.48 13.38 -0.81
C ALA A 138 7.07 12.37 0.27
N ILE A 139 7.69 12.43 1.45
CA ILE A 139 7.34 11.57 2.58
C ILE A 139 5.89 11.81 3.01
N PHE A 140 5.45 13.05 3.18
CA PHE A 140 4.08 13.37 3.57
C PHE A 140 3.04 12.81 2.57
N PHE A 141 3.32 12.93 1.28
CA PHE A 141 2.48 12.35 0.23
C PHE A 141 2.45 10.81 0.28
N LEU A 142 3.60 10.18 0.51
CA LEU A 142 3.69 8.72 0.63
C LEU A 142 2.98 8.19 1.88
N GLU A 143 2.99 8.95 2.98
CA GLU A 143 2.19 8.63 4.17
C GLU A 143 0.69 8.64 3.88
N ASP A 144 0.18 9.58 3.07
CA ASP A 144 -1.22 9.58 2.66
C ASP A 144 -1.57 8.35 1.81
N ILE A 145 -0.64 7.93 0.95
CA ILE A 145 -0.79 6.70 0.18
C ILE A 145 -0.73 5.48 1.09
N TYR A 146 0.15 5.49 2.08
CA TYR A 146 0.24 4.42 3.07
C TYR A 146 -1.07 4.26 3.85
N LEU A 147 -1.69 5.36 4.28
CA LEU A 147 -2.99 5.33 4.92
C LEU A 147 -4.07 4.69 4.01
N LYS A 148 -4.11 5.04 2.75
CA LYS A 148 -5.01 4.40 1.77
C LYS A 148 -4.68 2.92 1.57
N PHE A 149 -3.41 2.57 1.53
CA PHE A 149 -2.95 1.18 1.45
C PHE A 149 -3.44 0.35 2.64
N ILE A 150 -3.42 0.88 3.86
CA ILE A 150 -3.94 0.20 5.05
C ILE A 150 -5.42 -0.17 4.87
N VAL A 151 -6.23 0.76 4.38
CA VAL A 151 -7.65 0.48 4.06
C VAL A 151 -7.78 -0.61 3.01
N LEU A 152 -6.96 -0.54 1.97
CA LEU A 152 -6.92 -1.54 0.91
C LEU A 152 -6.63 -2.93 1.48
N VAL A 153 -5.60 -3.06 2.33
CA VAL A 153 -5.20 -4.34 2.93
C VAL A 153 -6.36 -4.98 3.65
N LYS A 154 -7.09 -4.25 4.48
CA LYS A 154 -8.30 -4.73 5.14
C LYS A 154 -9.37 -5.15 4.12
N ASN A 155 -9.63 -4.32 3.10
CA ASN A 155 -10.69 -4.54 2.12
C ASN A 155 -10.37 -5.66 1.09
N PHE A 156 -9.14 -6.18 1.09
CA PHE A 156 -8.73 -7.33 0.30
C PHE A 156 -8.89 -8.67 1.04
N ILE A 157 -9.26 -8.67 2.32
CA ILE A 157 -9.57 -9.91 3.05
C ILE A 157 -10.75 -10.60 2.36
N ASP A 158 -10.68 -11.92 2.23
CA ASP A 158 -11.80 -12.75 1.75
C ASP A 158 -12.81 -12.97 2.89
N PHE A 159 -13.65 -11.96 3.13
CA PHE A 159 -14.61 -11.99 4.24
C PHE A 159 -15.66 -13.08 4.06
N LYS A 160 -16.09 -13.35 2.83
CA LYS A 160 -17.08 -14.38 2.52
C LYS A 160 -16.65 -15.77 2.98
N ASN A 161 -15.36 -16.06 2.84
CA ASN A 161 -14.80 -17.36 3.20
C ASN A 161 -13.89 -17.30 4.44
N LEU A 162 -13.88 -16.18 5.17
CA LEU A 162 -12.92 -15.92 6.25
C LEU A 162 -12.92 -17.03 7.30
N SER A 163 -14.08 -17.40 7.83
CA SER A 163 -14.20 -18.47 8.83
C SER A 163 -13.75 -19.84 8.31
N LYS A 164 -14.10 -20.15 7.05
CA LYS A 164 -13.68 -21.39 6.38
C LYS A 164 -12.18 -21.41 6.14
N ASN A 165 -11.60 -20.29 5.73
CA ASN A 165 -10.18 -20.18 5.42
C ASN A 165 -9.30 -20.13 6.69
N LEU A 166 -9.86 -19.81 7.85
CA LEU A 166 -9.15 -19.83 9.14
C LEU A 166 -9.22 -21.18 9.88
N VAL A 167 -9.75 -22.22 9.24
CA VAL A 167 -9.64 -23.59 9.76
C VAL A 167 -8.25 -24.15 9.40
N ILE A 168 -7.60 -24.84 10.36
CA ILE A 168 -6.20 -25.32 10.20
C ILE A 168 -6.01 -26.21 8.95
N ASP A 169 -7.02 -27.02 8.62
CA ASP A 169 -6.99 -27.90 7.45
C ASP A 169 -7.28 -27.19 6.11
N SER A 170 -7.58 -25.90 6.14
CA SER A 170 -7.79 -25.13 4.92
C SER A 170 -6.47 -24.95 4.16
N PRO A 171 -6.44 -25.14 2.84
CA PRO A 171 -5.26 -24.85 2.02
C PRO A 171 -4.84 -23.37 2.12
N PHE A 172 -5.77 -22.48 2.46
CA PHE A 172 -5.54 -21.04 2.59
C PHE A 172 -5.28 -20.57 4.02
N TYR A 173 -5.24 -21.47 5.01
CA TYR A 173 -5.11 -21.10 6.43
C TYR A 173 -3.94 -20.16 6.69
N LYS A 174 -2.75 -20.54 6.27
CA LYS A 174 -1.51 -19.77 6.55
C LYS A 174 -1.55 -18.38 5.92
N VAL A 175 -1.98 -18.29 4.66
CA VAL A 175 -2.02 -17.02 3.96
C VAL A 175 -3.14 -16.11 4.49
N GLN A 176 -4.30 -16.69 4.80
CA GLN A 176 -5.42 -15.92 5.35
C GLN A 176 -5.10 -15.39 6.75
N LEU A 177 -4.44 -16.21 7.59
CA LEU A 177 -3.96 -15.78 8.90
C LEU A 177 -2.90 -14.67 8.80
N ALA A 178 -1.92 -14.83 7.90
CA ALA A 178 -0.91 -13.81 7.66
C ALA A 178 -1.52 -12.49 7.17
N HIS A 179 -2.51 -12.55 6.29
CA HIS A 179 -3.24 -11.39 5.80
C HIS A 179 -4.03 -10.70 6.92
N LEU A 180 -4.70 -11.48 7.77
CA LEU A 180 -5.42 -10.97 8.93
C LEU A 180 -4.49 -10.24 9.91
N ILE A 181 -3.39 -10.89 10.31
CA ILE A 181 -2.41 -10.30 11.22
C ILE A 181 -1.84 -9.00 10.64
N LYS A 182 -1.41 -9.02 9.37
CA LYS A 182 -0.90 -7.83 8.70
C LYS A 182 -1.94 -6.70 8.66
N SER A 183 -3.22 -7.03 8.45
CA SER A 183 -4.30 -6.02 8.46
C SER A 183 -4.48 -5.38 9.83
N LEU A 184 -4.43 -6.18 10.91
CA LEU A 184 -4.55 -5.67 12.28
C LEU A 184 -3.36 -4.78 12.66
N ASP A 185 -2.15 -5.20 12.35
CA ASP A 185 -0.92 -4.42 12.59
C ASP A 185 -0.98 -3.07 11.86
N LEU A 186 -1.34 -3.10 10.57
CA LEU A 186 -1.42 -1.89 9.77
C LEU A 186 -2.53 -0.93 10.23
N LEU A 187 -3.68 -1.44 10.69
CA LEU A 187 -4.73 -0.60 11.26
C LEU A 187 -4.26 0.13 12.53
N GLU A 188 -3.46 -0.52 13.37
CA GLU A 188 -2.82 0.10 14.51
C GLU A 188 -1.79 1.16 14.07
N GLU A 189 -0.90 0.83 13.14
CA GLU A 189 0.10 1.76 12.59
C GLU A 189 -0.55 3.00 11.98
N GLY A 190 -1.65 2.84 11.23
CA GLY A 190 -2.40 3.95 10.66
C GLY A 190 -3.01 4.87 11.70
N ALA A 191 -3.58 4.30 12.76
CA ALA A 191 -4.10 5.08 13.89
C ALA A 191 -2.98 5.88 14.57
N PHE A 192 -1.79 5.30 14.78
CA PHE A 192 -0.65 6.01 15.37
C PHE A 192 -0.06 7.08 14.45
N LEU A 193 0.01 6.84 13.16
CA LEU A 193 0.46 7.84 12.20
C LEU A 193 -0.44 9.07 12.18
N LEU A 194 -1.75 8.86 12.12
CA LEU A 194 -2.74 9.94 12.18
C LEU A 194 -2.72 10.68 13.53
N ARG A 195 -2.50 9.93 14.62
CA ARG A 195 -2.32 10.51 15.95
C ARG A 195 -1.13 11.45 15.99
N SER A 196 0.02 11.04 15.48
CA SER A 196 1.23 11.89 15.45
C SER A 196 0.96 13.18 14.68
N ARG A 197 0.22 13.11 13.56
CA ARG A 197 -0.21 14.29 12.81
C ARG A 197 -1.19 15.18 13.61
N TYR A 198 -2.12 14.57 14.34
CA TYR A 198 -3.05 15.29 15.20
C TYR A 198 -2.32 16.06 16.31
N GLU A 199 -1.35 15.43 16.99
CA GLU A 199 -0.58 16.03 18.07
C GLU A 199 0.27 17.22 17.60
N VAL A 200 0.77 17.20 16.36
CA VAL A 200 1.56 18.29 15.77
C VAL A 200 0.70 19.44 15.28
N ASN A 201 -0.42 19.14 14.61
CA ASN A 201 -1.18 20.14 13.84
C ASN A 201 -2.46 20.61 14.54
N GLY A 202 -2.90 19.95 15.62
CA GLY A 202 -4.17 20.24 16.28
C GLY A 202 -5.40 20.06 15.36
N ALA A 203 -5.26 19.29 14.28
CA ALA A 203 -6.28 19.18 13.25
C ALA A 203 -7.43 18.25 13.72
N TYR A 204 -8.48 18.82 14.29
CA TYR A 204 -9.63 18.08 14.83
C TYR A 204 -10.32 17.12 13.84
N GLY A 205 -10.25 17.40 12.54
CA GLY A 205 -10.78 16.51 11.51
C GLY A 205 -10.09 15.13 11.44
N LEU A 206 -8.91 14.98 12.04
CA LEU A 206 -8.21 13.70 12.11
C LEU A 206 -8.75 12.76 13.21
N SER A 207 -9.46 13.31 14.22
CA SER A 207 -9.98 12.51 15.34
C SER A 207 -10.94 11.41 14.90
N GLU A 208 -11.85 11.73 13.99
CA GLU A 208 -12.79 10.76 13.43
C GLU A 208 -12.07 9.66 12.63
N GLN A 209 -11.03 10.03 11.86
CA GLN A 209 -10.24 9.07 11.12
C GLN A 209 -9.47 8.13 12.07
N ILE A 210 -8.83 8.67 13.12
CA ILE A 210 -8.11 7.88 14.13
C ILE A 210 -9.06 6.85 14.75
N LEU A 211 -10.23 7.32 15.23
CA LEU A 211 -11.24 6.43 15.82
C LEU A 211 -11.77 5.41 14.81
N GLY A 212 -11.87 5.77 13.54
CA GLY A 212 -12.24 4.87 12.45
C GLY A 212 -11.25 3.70 12.27
N TYR A 213 -9.94 3.98 12.29
CA TYR A 213 -8.90 2.94 12.22
C TYR A 213 -8.94 2.01 13.44
N ILE A 214 -9.08 2.58 14.65
CA ILE A 214 -9.17 1.82 15.89
C ILE A 214 -10.43 0.94 15.90
N GLN A 215 -11.57 1.48 15.48
CA GLN A 215 -12.83 0.74 15.44
C GLN A 215 -12.79 -0.39 14.40
N ALA A 216 -12.19 -0.16 13.23
CA ALA A 216 -12.01 -1.20 12.22
C ALA A 216 -11.15 -2.35 12.76
N GLY A 217 -10.04 -2.05 13.44
CA GLY A 217 -9.19 -3.04 14.09
C GLY A 217 -9.92 -3.82 15.17
N LYS A 218 -10.67 -3.13 16.04
CA LYS A 218 -11.51 -3.77 17.06
C LYS A 218 -12.52 -4.74 16.46
N THR A 219 -13.26 -4.28 15.43
CA THR A 219 -14.27 -5.09 14.78
C THR A 219 -13.69 -6.32 14.12
N LEU A 220 -12.59 -6.14 13.35
CA LEU A 220 -11.90 -7.24 12.69
C LEU A 220 -11.36 -8.28 13.70
N ALA A 221 -10.71 -7.82 14.77
CA ALA A 221 -10.20 -8.69 15.83
C ALA A 221 -11.33 -9.45 16.55
N THR A 222 -12.47 -8.79 16.78
CA THR A 222 -13.62 -9.41 17.44
C THR A 222 -14.21 -10.54 16.58
N VAL A 223 -14.49 -10.31 15.31
CA VAL A 223 -15.11 -11.32 14.42
C VAL A 223 -14.17 -12.48 14.11
N THR A 224 -12.86 -12.28 14.27
CA THR A 224 -11.85 -13.32 14.09
C THR A 224 -11.38 -13.95 15.40
N SER A 225 -12.10 -13.67 16.51
CA SER A 225 -11.83 -14.23 17.85
C SER A 225 -10.43 -13.93 18.41
N GLN A 226 -9.79 -12.82 17.97
CA GLN A 226 -8.51 -12.34 18.46
C GLN A 226 -8.70 -11.49 19.74
N LYS A 227 -9.13 -12.12 20.84
CA LYS A 227 -9.58 -11.42 22.07
C LYS A 227 -8.59 -10.37 22.59
N ALA A 228 -7.31 -10.73 22.75
CA ALA A 228 -6.30 -9.81 23.27
C ALA A 228 -6.11 -8.57 22.40
N ILE A 229 -6.18 -8.74 21.07
CA ILE A 229 -6.08 -7.64 20.11
C ILE A 229 -7.35 -6.78 20.15
N ALA A 230 -8.53 -7.40 20.23
CA ALA A 230 -9.81 -6.70 20.36
C ALA A 230 -9.86 -5.83 21.63
N GLU A 231 -9.41 -6.36 22.76
CA GLU A 231 -9.29 -5.64 24.03
C GLU A 231 -8.30 -4.46 23.95
N LYS A 232 -7.16 -4.66 23.29
CA LYS A 232 -6.18 -3.61 23.04
C LYS A 232 -6.80 -2.46 22.22
N PHE A 233 -7.48 -2.74 21.12
CA PHE A 233 -8.16 -1.72 20.31
C PHE A 233 -9.31 -1.05 21.08
N ALA A 234 -10.07 -1.80 21.89
CA ALA A 234 -11.13 -1.24 22.72
C ALA A 234 -10.59 -0.20 23.71
N LYS A 235 -9.47 -0.51 24.35
CA LYS A 235 -8.77 0.40 25.27
C LYS A 235 -8.23 1.65 24.57
N PHE A 236 -7.66 1.50 23.37
CA PHE A 236 -7.25 2.64 22.56
C PHE A 236 -8.43 3.54 22.20
N TYR A 237 -9.55 2.95 21.78
CA TYR A 237 -10.76 3.69 21.45
C TYR A 237 -11.25 4.54 22.64
N GLU A 238 -11.33 3.94 23.83
CA GLU A 238 -11.76 4.62 25.06
C GLU A 238 -10.86 5.81 25.40
N VAL A 239 -9.54 5.57 25.48
CA VAL A 239 -8.56 6.60 25.83
C VAL A 239 -8.58 7.77 24.85
N TRP A 240 -8.64 7.46 23.55
CA TRP A 240 -8.60 8.49 22.51
C TRP A 240 -9.90 9.26 22.40
N SER A 241 -11.06 8.61 22.59
CA SER A 241 -12.35 9.28 22.61
C SER A 241 -12.43 10.33 23.71
N VAL A 242 -11.96 9.99 24.92
CA VAL A 242 -11.91 10.93 26.04
C VAL A 242 -10.97 12.10 25.77
N LYS A 243 -9.77 11.83 25.21
CA LYS A 243 -8.83 12.88 24.85
C LYS A 243 -9.42 13.85 23.84
N PHE A 244 -10.01 13.36 22.73
CA PHE A 244 -10.58 14.23 21.71
C PHE A 244 -11.75 15.09 22.23
N GLN A 245 -12.60 14.53 23.08
CA GLN A 245 -13.67 15.30 23.74
C GLN A 245 -13.10 16.41 24.64
N SER A 246 -12.05 16.12 25.41
CA SER A 246 -11.37 17.11 26.24
C SER A 246 -10.74 18.22 25.40
N ASP A 247 -10.06 17.87 24.30
CA ASP A 247 -9.41 18.84 23.43
C ASP A 247 -10.45 19.75 22.72
N LEU A 248 -11.58 19.20 22.29
CA LEU A 248 -12.70 19.96 21.73
C LEU A 248 -13.31 20.95 22.73
N SER A 249 -13.40 20.55 24.02
CA SER A 249 -13.97 21.44 25.05
C SER A 249 -13.06 22.60 25.41
N ARG A 250 -11.74 22.46 25.23
CA ARG A 250 -10.73 23.51 25.47
C ARG A 250 -10.57 24.50 24.32
N SER A 251 -11.01 24.13 23.11
CA SER A 251 -10.92 24.97 21.91
C SER A 251 -12.15 25.85 21.68
N ARG A 252 -13.18 25.68 22.48
CA ARG A 252 -14.36 26.56 22.56
C ARG A 252 -14.18 27.60 23.67
#